data_86a46b77a8f3457076a469d323a98651
#
_entry.id   86a46b77a8f3457076a469d323a98651
#
_cell.length_a   1.000
_cell.length_b   1.000
_cell.length_c   1.000
_cell.angle_alpha   90.00
_cell.angle_beta   90.00
_cell.angle_gamma   90.00
#
_symmetry.space_group_name_H-M   'P 1'
#
loop_
_entity.id
_entity.type
_entity.pdbx_description
1 polymer ?
#
loop_
_entity_poly.entity_id
_entity_poly.type
_entity_poly.pdbx_seq_one_letter_code
_entity_poly.pdbx_strand_id
1 'polypeptide(L)'
;MPTANVRAAQPSADRRLSTLVRHLLPSSPRTSAATATSADSSLQPFPTMASPSVFAGIAQGPEDPILGVTVAYNKDPSPVKVNLGVGAYRTEEGKPMVLNVVRRAEQMLIQNESRVKEYLPITGLADFNKLSAKLIFGADSPAIQENRVATVQCLSGTGSLRVGGEFLARHYHERTIYIPQPTWGNHPKVFTLAGLTARSYRYYDPATCGLDFQGLLEDLSSAPSGAIVLLHACAHNPTGVDPTLEQWEQIRQLMRSKALLPFFDSAYQGFASGSLDKDAQSVRMFVADGGELLMAQSYAKNMGLYGERVGALSIVCGSADIAVKVESQLKLVIRPMYSNPPLHGASIVATILKDSAMFDEWTLELKAMADRIISMREQLFNALKIRETPGDWSHIIKQIGMFTFTGLNSDQVAFMRQEYHIYMTSDGRISMAGLSSRTVPHLADAIHAAVTKLK
;
A
#
# COMPACT_ATOMS: atom_id res chain seq x y z
N MET A 1 34.27 17.76 60.53
CA MET A 1 34.99 18.10 59.27
C MET A 1 34.09 17.75 58.13
N PRO A 2 33.58 18.68 57.31
CA PRO A 2 32.66 18.42 56.25
C PRO A 2 33.41 18.12 54.92
N THR A 3 33.00 17.07 54.22
CA THR A 3 33.46 16.71 52.90
C THR A 3 32.72 17.50 51.83
N ALA A 4 33.48 18.21 51.00
CA ALA A 4 32.97 19.04 49.93
C ALA A 4 32.41 18.21 48.77
N ASN A 5 31.14 18.45 48.41
CA ASN A 5 30.49 17.96 47.19
C ASN A 5 30.84 18.87 46.00
N VAL A 6 31.65 18.41 45.09
CA VAL A 6 31.88 19.07 43.77
C VAL A 6 30.81 18.66 42.83
N ARG A 7 29.79 19.50 42.61
CA ARG A 7 28.85 19.38 41.49
C ARG A 7 29.50 19.87 40.20
N ALA A 8 29.79 18.98 39.28
CA ALA A 8 30.14 19.32 37.91
C ALA A 8 28.89 19.86 37.19
N ALA A 9 28.94 21.13 36.76
CA ALA A 9 27.89 21.78 36.00
C ALA A 9 27.85 21.22 34.57
N GLN A 10 26.72 20.64 34.18
CA GLN A 10 26.46 20.27 32.74
C GLN A 10 26.27 21.58 31.94
N PRO A 11 26.88 21.70 30.75
CA PRO A 11 26.65 22.84 29.87
C PRO A 11 25.22 22.82 29.31
N SER A 12 24.55 23.96 29.33
CA SER A 12 23.18 24.13 28.85
C SER A 12 23.03 23.81 27.37
N ALA A 13 21.85 23.34 26.94
CA ALA A 13 21.50 22.98 25.55
C ALA A 13 21.84 24.10 24.55
N ASP A 14 21.74 25.37 24.95
CA ASP A 14 22.06 26.53 24.11
C ASP A 14 23.54 26.64 23.73
N ARG A 15 24.46 26.20 24.59
CA ARG A 15 25.91 26.15 24.25
C ARG A 15 26.22 25.08 23.24
N ARG A 16 25.50 23.95 23.21
CA ARG A 16 25.68 22.89 22.23
C ARG A 16 25.11 23.28 20.86
N LEU A 17 23.99 24.01 20.84
CA LEU A 17 23.40 24.48 19.58
C LEU A 17 24.29 25.55 18.91
N SER A 18 24.86 26.48 19.67
CA SER A 18 25.73 27.53 19.15
C SER A 18 27.05 26.99 18.60
N THR A 19 27.54 25.86 19.09
CA THR A 19 28.76 25.18 18.57
C THR A 19 28.47 24.48 17.27
N LEU A 20 27.29 23.83 17.12
CA LEU A 20 26.85 23.18 15.90
C LEU A 20 26.59 24.18 14.76
N VAL A 21 25.97 25.31 15.05
CA VAL A 21 25.72 26.37 14.06
C VAL A 21 27.00 27.00 13.54
N ARG A 22 28.06 27.10 14.35
CA ARG A 22 29.38 27.59 13.89
C ARG A 22 30.10 26.66 12.94
N HIS A 23 29.81 25.35 12.95
CA HIS A 23 30.42 24.37 12.02
C HIS A 23 29.64 24.22 10.70
N LEU A 24 28.44 24.78 10.62
CA LEU A 24 27.60 24.63 9.42
C LEU A 24 27.53 25.91 8.55
N LEU A 25 28.15 27.01 8.97
CA LEU A 25 28.21 28.23 8.16
C LEU A 25 29.59 28.35 7.48
N PRO A 26 29.63 28.62 6.15
CA PRO A 26 30.90 28.86 5.47
C PRO A 26 31.55 30.13 6.01
N SER A 27 32.83 30.04 6.40
CA SER A 27 33.65 31.14 6.88
C SER A 27 33.85 32.17 5.76
N SER A 28 33.40 33.39 5.99
CA SER A 28 33.70 34.53 5.12
C SER A 28 35.20 34.84 5.13
N PRO A 29 35.81 35.17 4.00
CA PRO A 29 37.24 35.51 3.99
C PRO A 29 37.51 36.85 4.65
N ARG A 30 38.43 36.86 5.61
CA ARG A 30 38.96 38.11 6.22
C ARG A 30 39.79 38.85 5.18
N THR A 31 39.40 40.07 4.88
CA THR A 31 40.25 41.03 4.14
C THR A 31 41.41 41.50 5.01
N SER A 32 42.62 41.16 4.65
CA SER A 32 43.82 41.84 5.19
C SER A 32 44.32 42.80 4.08
N ALA A 33 44.36 44.08 4.45
CA ALA A 33 44.96 45.10 3.65
C ALA A 33 46.51 44.93 3.65
N ALA A 34 47.11 44.80 2.47
CA ALA A 34 48.51 45.00 2.26
C ALA A 34 48.72 45.83 0.97
N THR A 35 49.51 46.85 1.13
CA THR A 35 49.87 47.92 0.23
C THR A 35 50.44 47.48 -1.11
N ALA A 36 50.15 48.29 -2.10
CA ALA A 36 50.45 48.16 -3.50
C ALA A 36 51.95 48.24 -3.83
N THR A 37 52.37 47.45 -4.84
CA THR A 37 53.32 47.88 -5.87
C THR A 37 52.84 47.33 -7.22
N SER A 38 52.84 48.23 -8.21
CA SER A 38 52.36 48.08 -9.54
C SER A 38 53.17 47.09 -10.38
N ALA A 39 52.50 46.17 -11.07
CA ALA A 39 52.94 45.62 -12.35
C ALA A 39 51.68 45.31 -13.17
N ASP A 40 51.62 46.02 -14.27
CA ASP A 40 50.62 45.92 -15.33
C ASP A 40 50.69 44.53 -15.99
N SER A 41 49.61 43.77 -15.92
CA SER A 41 49.32 42.71 -16.87
C SER A 41 47.80 42.56 -17.00
N SER A 42 47.27 43.07 -18.08
CA SER A 42 45.90 42.96 -18.50
C SER A 42 45.48 41.50 -18.74
N LEU A 43 45.06 40.81 -17.68
CA LEU A 43 44.27 39.62 -17.78
C LEU A 43 42.80 40.02 -17.56
N GLN A 44 42.06 40.14 -18.67
CA GLN A 44 40.63 40.27 -18.60
C GLN A 44 40.04 39.07 -17.85
N PRO A 45 39.13 39.27 -16.88
CA PRO A 45 38.44 38.15 -16.25
C PRO A 45 37.62 37.44 -17.33
N PHE A 46 37.93 36.15 -17.54
CA PHE A 46 37.04 35.30 -18.34
C PHE A 46 35.63 35.42 -17.80
N PRO A 47 34.62 35.70 -18.65
CA PRO A 47 33.25 35.67 -18.21
C PRO A 47 32.99 34.24 -17.73
N THR A 48 32.77 34.04 -16.46
CA THR A 48 32.19 32.82 -15.91
C THR A 48 30.78 32.71 -16.47
N MET A 49 30.63 32.17 -17.66
CA MET A 49 29.38 31.65 -18.13
C MET A 49 29.02 30.57 -17.16
N ALA A 50 28.05 30.82 -16.28
CA ALA A 50 27.42 29.77 -15.50
C ALA A 50 26.94 28.73 -16.52
N SER A 51 27.62 27.60 -16.62
CA SER A 51 27.22 26.53 -17.52
C SER A 51 25.80 26.14 -17.16
N PRO A 52 24.86 26.02 -18.12
CA PRO A 52 23.49 25.62 -17.81
C PRO A 52 23.56 24.30 -17.04
N SER A 53 22.75 24.17 -15.97
CA SER A 53 22.69 22.95 -15.17
C SER A 53 22.56 21.73 -16.08
N VAL A 54 23.33 20.69 -15.82
CA VAL A 54 23.24 19.42 -16.56
C VAL A 54 21.86 18.77 -16.43
N PHE A 55 21.06 19.23 -15.48
CA PHE A 55 19.68 18.80 -15.24
C PHE A 55 18.61 19.76 -15.81
N ALA A 56 19.02 20.82 -16.52
CA ALA A 56 18.08 21.83 -17.03
C ALA A 56 17.01 21.29 -17.98
N GLY A 57 17.27 20.15 -18.64
CA GLY A 57 16.31 19.49 -19.54
C GLY A 57 15.35 18.52 -18.85
N ILE A 58 15.41 18.36 -17.52
CA ILE A 58 14.50 17.46 -16.80
C ILE A 58 13.14 18.14 -16.63
N ALA A 59 12.10 17.54 -17.23
CA ALA A 59 10.73 17.99 -17.02
C ALA A 59 10.25 17.69 -15.59
N GLN A 60 9.44 18.60 -15.03
CA GLN A 60 8.80 18.36 -13.75
C GLN A 60 7.81 17.18 -13.88
N GLY A 61 7.91 16.20 -12.98
CA GLY A 61 6.97 15.08 -12.92
C GLY A 61 5.54 15.55 -12.52
N PRO A 62 4.49 14.86 -12.99
CA PRO A 62 3.12 15.15 -12.57
C PRO A 62 2.94 14.85 -11.08
N GLU A 63 2.00 15.55 -10.43
CA GLU A 63 1.59 15.23 -9.06
C GLU A 63 0.96 13.85 -8.99
N ASP A 64 1.20 13.13 -7.88
CA ASP A 64 0.56 11.84 -7.63
C ASP A 64 -0.96 12.04 -7.41
N PRO A 65 -1.84 11.35 -8.13
CA PRO A 65 -3.28 11.59 -8.10
C PRO A 65 -3.93 11.27 -6.75
N ILE A 66 -3.30 10.47 -5.90
CA ILE A 66 -3.80 10.13 -4.55
C ILE A 66 -3.17 11.04 -3.50
N LEU A 67 -1.85 11.20 -3.52
CA LEU A 67 -1.13 12.03 -2.54
C LEU A 67 -1.39 13.51 -2.77
N GLY A 68 -1.61 13.94 -4.01
CA GLY A 68 -2.00 15.31 -4.38
C GLY A 68 -3.31 15.74 -3.71
N VAL A 69 -4.27 14.81 -3.53
CA VAL A 69 -5.52 15.06 -2.79
C VAL A 69 -5.22 15.50 -1.34
N THR A 70 -4.25 14.83 -0.68
CA THR A 70 -3.85 15.20 0.69
C THR A 70 -3.13 16.54 0.74
N VAL A 71 -2.32 16.87 -0.26
CA VAL A 71 -1.67 18.19 -0.35
C VAL A 71 -2.72 19.29 -0.47
N ALA A 72 -3.73 19.11 -1.33
CA ALA A 72 -4.84 20.06 -1.47
C ALA A 72 -5.65 20.21 -0.18
N TYR A 73 -6.00 19.08 0.46
CA TYR A 73 -6.67 19.07 1.76
C TYR A 73 -5.91 19.85 2.84
N ASN A 74 -4.59 19.67 2.92
CA ASN A 74 -3.77 20.34 3.93
C ASN A 74 -3.70 21.87 3.72
N LYS A 75 -3.76 22.32 2.47
CA LYS A 75 -3.77 23.76 2.12
C LYS A 75 -5.11 24.45 2.39
N ASP A 76 -6.20 23.70 2.51
CA ASP A 76 -7.54 24.25 2.75
C ASP A 76 -7.67 24.66 4.24
N PRO A 77 -8.02 25.93 4.55
CA PRO A 77 -8.24 26.40 5.92
C PRO A 77 -9.61 26.01 6.50
N SER A 78 -10.52 25.44 5.70
CA SER A 78 -11.90 25.14 6.12
C SER A 78 -11.94 24.18 7.32
N PRO A 79 -12.75 24.50 8.36
CA PRO A 79 -12.90 23.64 9.53
C PRO A 79 -13.77 22.39 9.26
N VAL A 80 -14.52 22.38 8.15
CA VAL A 80 -15.43 21.27 7.77
C VAL A 80 -14.83 20.35 6.72
N LYS A 81 -13.58 20.57 6.35
CA LYS A 81 -12.89 19.76 5.32
C LYS A 81 -12.78 18.29 5.71
N VAL A 82 -12.98 17.39 4.75
CA VAL A 82 -12.89 15.93 4.93
C VAL A 82 -11.95 15.34 3.87
N ASN A 83 -10.98 14.51 4.30
CA ASN A 83 -10.08 13.80 3.39
C ASN A 83 -10.51 12.33 3.25
N LEU A 84 -11.02 11.98 2.08
CA LEU A 84 -11.45 10.64 1.69
C LEU A 84 -10.58 10.05 0.55
N GLY A 85 -9.49 10.73 0.17
CA GLY A 85 -8.58 10.26 -0.88
C GLY A 85 -7.62 9.18 -0.41
N VAL A 86 -7.17 9.24 0.85
CA VAL A 86 -6.13 8.35 1.37
C VAL A 86 -6.71 7.04 1.87
N GLY A 87 -6.13 5.92 1.41
CA GLY A 87 -6.44 4.57 1.88
C GLY A 87 -5.74 4.23 3.20
N ALA A 88 -6.02 4.98 4.26
CA ALA A 88 -5.53 4.71 5.61
C ALA A 88 -6.67 4.81 6.62
N TYR A 89 -6.70 3.88 7.59
CA TYR A 89 -7.71 3.87 8.64
C TYR A 89 -7.60 5.11 9.52
N ARG A 90 -8.76 5.66 9.90
CA ARG A 90 -8.89 6.76 10.86
C ARG A 90 -9.88 6.36 11.96
N THR A 91 -9.63 6.86 13.19
CA THR A 91 -10.57 6.72 14.30
C THR A 91 -11.84 7.56 14.07
N GLU A 92 -12.82 7.47 14.97
CA GLU A 92 -14.03 8.31 14.93
C GLU A 92 -13.72 9.81 15.01
N GLU A 93 -12.58 10.17 15.61
CA GLU A 93 -12.06 11.54 15.71
C GLU A 93 -11.24 11.96 14.47
N GLY A 94 -11.13 11.10 13.45
CA GLY A 94 -10.35 11.35 12.23
C GLY A 94 -8.84 11.19 12.39
N LYS A 95 -8.36 10.61 13.50
CA LYS A 95 -6.93 10.46 13.82
C LYS A 95 -6.36 9.14 13.29
N PRO A 96 -5.05 9.07 12.95
CA PRO A 96 -4.36 7.82 12.75
C PRO A 96 -4.44 6.92 13.98
N MET A 97 -4.53 5.60 13.75
CA MET A 97 -4.60 4.60 14.82
C MET A 97 -3.40 3.68 14.75
N VAL A 98 -2.84 3.36 15.90
CA VAL A 98 -1.90 2.26 16.10
C VAL A 98 -2.61 1.22 16.96
N LEU A 99 -2.66 -0.03 16.53
CA LEU A 99 -3.29 -1.12 17.26
C LEU A 99 -2.59 -1.36 18.60
N ASN A 100 -3.35 -1.74 19.63
CA ASN A 100 -2.77 -2.00 20.95
C ASN A 100 -1.82 -3.21 20.92
N VAL A 101 -2.18 -4.25 20.17
CA VAL A 101 -1.31 -5.42 19.97
C VAL A 101 0.02 -5.04 19.31
N VAL A 102 0.02 -4.09 18.37
CA VAL A 102 1.25 -3.57 17.75
C VAL A 102 2.12 -2.85 18.78
N ARG A 103 1.53 -1.96 19.60
CA ARG A 103 2.27 -1.28 20.70
C ARG A 103 2.88 -2.27 21.67
N ARG A 104 2.13 -3.32 22.03
CA ARG A 104 2.63 -4.38 22.92
C ARG A 104 3.79 -5.14 22.29
N ALA A 105 3.70 -5.50 21.00
CA ALA A 105 4.79 -6.13 20.28
C ALA A 105 6.04 -5.23 20.23
N GLU A 106 5.88 -3.93 19.97
CA GLU A 106 6.98 -2.97 19.99
C GLU A 106 7.67 -2.90 21.36
N GLN A 107 6.89 -2.84 22.45
CA GLN A 107 7.42 -2.85 23.81
C GLN A 107 8.23 -4.11 24.13
N MET A 108 7.72 -5.30 23.75
CA MET A 108 8.46 -6.55 23.90
C MET A 108 9.77 -6.54 23.12
N LEU A 109 9.77 -6.01 21.89
CA LEU A 109 10.97 -5.91 21.06
C LEU A 109 12.00 -4.91 21.62
N ILE A 110 11.55 -3.82 22.24
CA ILE A 110 12.44 -2.81 22.85
C ILE A 110 13.04 -3.35 24.16
N GLN A 111 12.28 -4.10 24.96
CA GLN A 111 12.73 -4.69 26.21
C GLN A 111 13.67 -5.88 26.02
N ASN A 112 13.73 -6.45 24.83
CA ASN A 112 14.65 -7.56 24.53
C ASN A 112 16.07 -7.03 24.30
N GLU A 113 16.92 -7.06 25.35
CA GLU A 113 18.29 -6.59 25.32
C GLU A 113 19.20 -7.40 24.36
N SER A 114 18.84 -8.64 24.03
CA SER A 114 19.59 -9.47 23.06
C SER A 114 19.32 -9.11 21.61
N ARG A 115 18.37 -8.20 21.34
CA ARG A 115 18.01 -7.79 19.99
C ARG A 115 19.08 -6.88 19.38
N VAL A 116 19.62 -7.31 18.23
CA VAL A 116 20.64 -6.58 17.49
C VAL A 116 20.04 -5.87 16.25
N LYS A 117 20.81 -4.96 15.64
CA LYS A 117 20.44 -4.23 14.41
C LYS A 117 21.24 -4.75 13.20
N GLU A 118 21.66 -6.02 13.22
CA GLU A 118 22.41 -6.63 12.12
C GLU A 118 21.52 -6.80 10.87
N TYR A 119 22.15 -6.90 9.71
CA TYR A 119 21.46 -7.15 8.46
C TYR A 119 20.68 -8.47 8.49
N LEU A 120 19.46 -8.44 8.00
CA LEU A 120 18.72 -9.67 7.72
C LEU A 120 19.32 -10.42 6.50
N PRO A 121 19.08 -11.72 6.38
CA PRO A 121 19.24 -12.42 5.11
C PRO A 121 18.52 -11.69 3.96
N ILE A 122 18.97 -11.88 2.73
CA ILE A 122 18.32 -11.28 1.55
C ILE A 122 16.81 -11.63 1.47
N THR A 123 16.46 -12.85 1.89
CA THR A 123 15.07 -13.32 1.96
C THR A 123 14.26 -12.69 3.09
N GLY A 124 14.90 -12.00 4.02
CA GLY A 124 14.24 -11.40 5.19
C GLY A 124 14.21 -12.30 6.42
N LEU A 125 13.35 -11.95 7.38
CA LEU A 125 13.18 -12.65 8.65
C LEU A 125 12.45 -13.99 8.44
N ALA A 126 13.11 -15.11 8.76
CA ALA A 126 12.59 -16.46 8.49
C ALA A 126 11.22 -16.74 9.16
N ASP A 127 11.06 -16.36 10.44
CA ASP A 127 9.79 -16.52 11.14
C ASP A 127 8.67 -15.70 10.46
N PHE A 128 8.96 -14.48 10.04
CA PHE A 128 8.01 -13.63 9.31
C PHE A 128 7.56 -14.30 8.00
N ASN A 129 8.50 -14.80 7.20
CA ASN A 129 8.20 -15.45 5.92
C ASN A 129 7.31 -16.68 6.11
N LYS A 130 7.68 -17.56 7.05
CA LYS A 130 6.93 -18.77 7.37
C LYS A 130 5.51 -18.49 7.87
N LEU A 131 5.37 -17.51 8.77
CA LEU A 131 4.08 -17.16 9.36
C LEU A 131 3.18 -16.42 8.35
N SER A 132 3.75 -15.58 7.50
CA SER A 132 3.01 -14.92 6.42
C SER A 132 2.45 -15.91 5.40
N ALA A 133 3.24 -16.91 5.00
CA ALA A 133 2.75 -17.96 4.10
C ALA A 133 1.62 -18.78 4.76
N LYS A 134 1.76 -19.16 6.03
CA LYS A 134 0.72 -19.88 6.78
C LYS A 134 -0.57 -19.06 6.91
N LEU A 135 -0.46 -17.76 7.13
CA LEU A 135 -1.61 -16.86 7.28
C LEU A 135 -2.49 -16.84 6.04
N ILE A 136 -1.89 -16.72 4.87
CA ILE A 136 -2.67 -16.57 3.62
C ILE A 136 -3.09 -17.92 3.04
N PHE A 137 -2.21 -18.93 3.01
CA PHE A 137 -2.50 -20.21 2.40
C PHE A 137 -3.22 -21.19 3.33
N GLY A 138 -3.17 -20.96 4.64
CA GLY A 138 -3.60 -21.90 5.66
C GLY A 138 -2.45 -22.79 6.14
N ALA A 139 -2.37 -23.02 7.45
CA ALA A 139 -1.31 -23.84 8.04
C ALA A 139 -1.33 -25.29 7.54
N ASP A 140 -2.53 -25.82 7.27
CA ASP A 140 -2.76 -27.18 6.81
C ASP A 140 -2.76 -27.33 5.27
N SER A 141 -2.49 -26.26 4.55
CA SER A 141 -2.41 -26.28 3.08
C SER A 141 -1.35 -27.27 2.61
N PRO A 142 -1.66 -28.16 1.62
CA PRO A 142 -0.67 -29.07 1.05
C PRO A 142 0.61 -28.37 0.57
N ALA A 143 0.48 -27.18 -0.02
CA ALA A 143 1.64 -26.40 -0.49
C ALA A 143 2.59 -26.03 0.66
N ILE A 144 2.05 -25.76 1.87
CA ILE A 144 2.84 -25.47 3.08
C ILE A 144 3.46 -26.76 3.63
N GLN A 145 2.66 -27.84 3.75
CA GLN A 145 3.11 -29.12 4.32
C GLN A 145 4.20 -29.79 3.47
N GLU A 146 4.10 -29.67 2.16
CA GLU A 146 5.04 -30.21 1.16
C GLU A 146 6.23 -29.28 0.89
N ASN A 147 6.36 -28.15 1.59
CA ASN A 147 7.42 -27.14 1.41
C ASN A 147 7.51 -26.59 -0.04
N ARG A 148 6.39 -26.47 -0.73
CA ARG A 148 6.32 -25.98 -2.12
C ARG A 148 6.22 -24.45 -2.24
N VAL A 149 6.42 -23.72 -1.15
CA VAL A 149 6.26 -22.26 -1.14
C VAL A 149 7.60 -21.57 -0.88
N ALA A 150 8.06 -20.78 -1.85
CA ALA A 150 9.16 -19.85 -1.67
C ALA A 150 8.61 -18.50 -1.20
N THR A 151 9.00 -18.04 -0.01
CA THR A 151 8.54 -16.77 0.56
C THR A 151 9.71 -15.86 0.90
N VAL A 152 9.62 -14.60 0.48
CA VAL A 152 10.60 -13.55 0.78
C VAL A 152 9.91 -12.30 1.35
N GLN A 153 10.54 -11.70 2.36
CA GLN A 153 10.11 -10.41 2.89
C GLN A 153 10.39 -9.29 1.87
N CYS A 154 9.40 -8.42 1.66
CA CYS A 154 9.47 -7.31 0.73
C CYS A 154 9.06 -5.98 1.37
N LEU A 155 9.28 -4.88 0.63
CA LEU A 155 8.89 -3.53 1.03
C LEU A 155 7.38 -3.32 0.83
N SER A 156 6.58 -3.97 1.69
CA SER A 156 5.11 -4.00 1.64
C SER A 156 4.57 -4.64 0.35
N GLY A 157 3.27 -4.52 0.07
CA GLY A 157 2.65 -5.04 -1.16
C GLY A 157 3.28 -4.49 -2.43
N THR A 158 3.59 -3.19 -2.47
CA THR A 158 4.24 -2.55 -3.62
C THR A 158 5.58 -3.22 -3.96
N GLY A 159 6.42 -3.44 -2.95
CA GLY A 159 7.70 -4.14 -3.13
C GLY A 159 7.51 -5.61 -3.54
N SER A 160 6.49 -6.28 -2.98
CA SER A 160 6.17 -7.67 -3.34
C SER A 160 5.75 -7.80 -4.81
N LEU A 161 4.86 -6.91 -5.28
CA LEU A 161 4.45 -6.86 -6.68
C LEU A 161 5.64 -6.56 -7.61
N ARG A 162 6.52 -5.62 -7.22
CA ARG A 162 7.69 -5.27 -8.03
C ARG A 162 8.70 -6.41 -8.11
N VAL A 163 9.03 -7.05 -7.00
CA VAL A 163 9.96 -8.21 -6.97
C VAL A 163 9.38 -9.37 -7.77
N GLY A 164 8.08 -9.67 -7.61
CA GLY A 164 7.39 -10.72 -8.37
C GLY A 164 7.37 -10.42 -9.88
N GLY A 165 7.05 -9.17 -10.24
CA GLY A 165 7.06 -8.74 -11.65
C GLY A 165 8.45 -8.85 -12.29
N GLU A 166 9.51 -8.42 -11.60
CA GLU A 166 10.88 -8.51 -12.10
C GLU A 166 11.38 -9.97 -12.16
N PHE A 167 10.99 -10.82 -11.20
CA PHE A 167 11.25 -12.24 -11.25
C PHE A 167 10.60 -12.88 -12.49
N LEU A 168 9.31 -12.60 -12.75
CA LEU A 168 8.60 -13.13 -13.93
C LEU A 168 9.22 -12.61 -15.23
N ALA A 169 9.57 -11.34 -15.31
CA ALA A 169 10.21 -10.76 -16.50
C ALA A 169 11.57 -11.41 -16.83
N ARG A 170 12.26 -11.99 -15.84
CA ARG A 170 13.56 -12.67 -16.05
C ARG A 170 13.42 -14.16 -16.35
N HIS A 171 12.45 -14.82 -15.70
CA HIS A 171 12.43 -16.30 -15.64
C HIS A 171 11.18 -16.93 -16.23
N TYR A 172 10.11 -16.17 -16.49
CA TYR A 172 8.90 -16.69 -17.05
C TYR A 172 8.85 -16.46 -18.58
N HIS A 173 8.31 -17.40 -19.34
CA HIS A 173 8.32 -17.34 -20.79
C HIS A 173 7.38 -16.27 -21.37
N GLU A 174 6.21 -16.03 -20.71
CA GLU A 174 5.24 -15.03 -21.14
C GLU A 174 5.42 -13.77 -20.28
N ARG A 175 5.48 -12.60 -20.91
CA ARG A 175 5.71 -11.32 -20.25
C ARG A 175 4.51 -10.40 -20.25
N THR A 176 3.36 -10.87 -20.75
CA THR A 176 2.12 -10.12 -20.71
C THR A 176 1.40 -10.38 -19.41
N ILE A 177 1.12 -9.29 -18.66
CA ILE A 177 0.29 -9.32 -17.47
C ILE A 177 -1.03 -8.61 -17.73
N TYR A 178 -2.14 -9.31 -17.49
CA TYR A 178 -3.48 -8.76 -17.55
C TYR A 178 -3.86 -8.21 -16.18
N ILE A 179 -4.27 -6.93 -16.12
CA ILE A 179 -4.66 -6.22 -14.90
C ILE A 179 -6.12 -5.80 -14.99
N PRO A 180 -6.90 -5.80 -13.89
CA PRO A 180 -8.31 -5.42 -13.93
C PRO A 180 -8.49 -3.94 -14.29
N GLN A 181 -9.57 -3.62 -14.97
CA GLN A 181 -9.96 -2.24 -15.31
C GLN A 181 -11.28 -1.89 -14.62
N PRO A 182 -11.29 -0.91 -13.68
CA PRO A 182 -10.12 -0.19 -13.13
C PRO A 182 -9.29 -1.06 -12.18
N THR A 183 -8.13 -0.55 -11.75
CA THR A 183 -7.25 -1.16 -10.76
C THR A 183 -6.56 -0.11 -9.89
N TRP A 184 -5.82 -0.52 -8.86
CA TRP A 184 -4.96 0.40 -8.12
C TRP A 184 -3.98 1.10 -9.07
N GLY A 185 -4.03 2.44 -9.08
CA GLY A 185 -3.36 3.27 -10.08
C GLY A 185 -1.85 3.04 -10.26
N ASN A 186 -1.19 2.36 -9.30
CA ASN A 186 0.24 2.08 -9.42
C ASN A 186 0.56 0.71 -10.08
N HIS A 187 -0.42 -0.20 -10.24
CA HIS A 187 -0.19 -1.52 -10.85
C HIS A 187 0.45 -1.42 -12.25
N PRO A 188 -0.04 -0.58 -13.20
CA PRO A 188 0.57 -0.50 -14.52
C PRO A 188 2.04 -0.13 -14.47
N LYS A 189 2.41 0.88 -13.66
CA LYS A 189 3.80 1.34 -13.52
C LYS A 189 4.68 0.31 -12.83
N VAL A 190 4.20 -0.36 -11.79
CA VAL A 190 4.95 -1.41 -11.08
C VAL A 190 5.37 -2.51 -12.05
N PHE A 191 4.43 -3.00 -12.86
CA PHE A 191 4.71 -4.13 -13.77
C PHE A 191 5.47 -3.72 -15.03
N THR A 192 5.17 -2.58 -15.63
CA THR A 192 5.92 -2.11 -16.80
C THR A 192 7.36 -1.78 -16.47
N LEU A 193 7.61 -1.14 -15.32
CA LEU A 193 8.98 -0.89 -14.85
C LEU A 193 9.71 -2.15 -14.38
N ALA A 194 8.98 -3.24 -14.09
CA ALA A 194 9.56 -4.56 -13.83
C ALA A 194 9.94 -5.32 -15.11
N GLY A 195 9.55 -4.82 -16.29
CA GLY A 195 9.84 -5.43 -17.60
C GLY A 195 8.71 -6.30 -18.15
N LEU A 196 7.49 -6.19 -17.62
CA LEU A 196 6.30 -6.86 -18.14
C LEU A 196 5.49 -5.91 -19.05
N THR A 197 4.73 -6.48 -19.97
CA THR A 197 3.77 -5.76 -20.79
C THR A 197 2.39 -5.82 -20.13
N ALA A 198 1.89 -4.69 -19.62
CA ALA A 198 0.58 -4.62 -19.00
C ALA A 198 -0.53 -4.48 -20.05
N ARG A 199 -1.57 -5.29 -19.93
CA ARG A 199 -2.84 -5.20 -20.67
C ARG A 199 -3.99 -5.21 -19.67
N SER A 200 -5.14 -4.64 -20.04
CA SER A 200 -6.31 -4.62 -19.16
C SER A 200 -7.29 -5.75 -19.51
N TYR A 201 -8.06 -6.19 -18.50
CA TYR A 201 -9.27 -6.96 -18.67
C TYR A 201 -10.45 -6.27 -18.01
N ARG A 202 -11.67 -6.44 -18.53
CA ARG A 202 -12.90 -5.87 -17.97
C ARG A 202 -13.15 -6.43 -16.58
N TYR A 203 -13.51 -5.59 -15.64
CA TYR A 203 -13.75 -5.98 -14.26
C TYR A 203 -14.97 -5.30 -13.64
N TYR A 204 -15.21 -4.03 -13.95
CA TYR A 204 -16.24 -3.22 -13.33
C TYR A 204 -17.20 -2.68 -14.38
N ASP A 205 -18.50 -2.83 -14.10
CA ASP A 205 -19.57 -2.24 -14.91
C ASP A 205 -20.08 -0.97 -14.22
N PRO A 206 -19.85 0.23 -14.80
CA PRO A 206 -20.33 1.48 -14.24
C PRO A 206 -21.87 1.59 -14.20
N ALA A 207 -22.59 0.89 -15.09
CA ALA A 207 -24.04 0.97 -15.15
C ALA A 207 -24.72 0.28 -13.95
N THR A 208 -24.13 -0.82 -13.48
CA THR A 208 -24.64 -1.59 -12.33
C THR A 208 -23.86 -1.30 -11.04
N CYS A 209 -22.76 -0.54 -11.12
CA CYS A 209 -21.78 -0.37 -10.04
C CYS A 209 -21.31 -1.72 -9.46
N GLY A 210 -21.22 -2.74 -10.30
CA GLY A 210 -20.95 -4.13 -9.96
C GLY A 210 -19.81 -4.75 -10.78
N LEU A 211 -19.67 -6.07 -10.67
CA LEU A 211 -18.69 -6.84 -11.44
C LEU A 211 -19.19 -7.06 -12.86
N ASP A 212 -18.39 -6.68 -13.86
CA ASP A 212 -18.57 -7.12 -15.26
C ASP A 212 -18.02 -8.55 -15.41
N PHE A 213 -18.76 -9.52 -14.85
CA PHE A 213 -18.29 -10.89 -14.78
C PHE A 213 -18.19 -11.54 -16.16
N GLN A 214 -19.14 -11.26 -17.04
CA GLN A 214 -19.12 -11.80 -18.41
C GLN A 214 -17.94 -11.22 -19.21
N GLY A 215 -17.74 -9.92 -19.13
CA GLY A 215 -16.61 -9.25 -19.78
C GLY A 215 -15.26 -9.73 -19.27
N LEU A 216 -15.14 -9.99 -17.96
CA LEU A 216 -13.95 -10.58 -17.35
C LEU A 216 -13.65 -11.96 -17.95
N LEU A 217 -14.64 -12.86 -18.03
CA LEU A 217 -14.45 -14.20 -18.57
C LEU A 217 -14.09 -14.18 -20.07
N GLU A 218 -14.72 -13.31 -20.86
CA GLU A 218 -14.42 -13.14 -22.30
C GLU A 218 -12.98 -12.67 -22.52
N ASP A 219 -12.55 -11.64 -21.77
CA ASP A 219 -11.20 -11.08 -21.92
C ASP A 219 -10.12 -12.09 -21.50
N LEU A 220 -10.32 -12.78 -20.36
CA LEU A 220 -9.38 -13.83 -19.92
C LEU A 220 -9.40 -15.06 -20.83
N SER A 221 -10.54 -15.41 -21.42
CA SER A 221 -10.62 -16.47 -22.42
C SER A 221 -9.82 -16.16 -23.69
N SER A 222 -9.72 -14.87 -24.02
CA SER A 222 -9.00 -14.36 -25.19
C SER A 222 -7.50 -14.17 -24.93
N ALA A 223 -7.07 -14.22 -23.67
CA ALA A 223 -5.66 -14.07 -23.29
C ALA A 223 -4.83 -15.24 -23.83
N PRO A 224 -3.57 -15.00 -24.27
CA PRO A 224 -2.69 -16.07 -24.70
C PRO A 224 -2.40 -17.04 -23.55
N SER A 225 -2.23 -18.33 -23.90
CA SER A 225 -1.84 -19.35 -22.91
C SER A 225 -0.55 -18.93 -22.20
N GLY A 226 -0.50 -19.11 -20.90
CA GLY A 226 0.63 -18.68 -20.05
C GLY A 226 0.60 -17.22 -19.65
N ALA A 227 -0.34 -16.39 -20.12
CA ALA A 227 -0.42 -14.99 -19.68
C ALA A 227 -0.57 -14.89 -18.15
N ILE A 228 0.05 -13.87 -17.57
CA ILE A 228 -0.05 -13.58 -16.14
C ILE A 228 -1.33 -12.80 -15.91
N VAL A 229 -2.08 -13.13 -14.87
CA VAL A 229 -3.31 -12.40 -14.50
C VAL A 229 -3.19 -11.89 -13.08
N LEU A 230 -3.24 -10.57 -12.91
CA LEU A 230 -3.32 -9.93 -11.60
C LEU A 230 -4.74 -10.05 -11.06
N LEU A 231 -4.86 -10.59 -9.86
CA LEU A 231 -6.12 -10.77 -9.13
C LEU A 231 -6.01 -10.10 -7.77
N HIS A 232 -7.02 -9.32 -7.37
CA HIS A 232 -7.11 -8.85 -5.98
C HIS A 232 -7.73 -9.97 -5.14
N ALA A 233 -7.05 -10.40 -4.08
CA ALA A 233 -7.50 -11.50 -3.25
C ALA A 233 -8.85 -11.21 -2.56
N CYS A 234 -9.04 -9.97 -2.12
CA CYS A 234 -10.27 -9.44 -1.54
C CYS A 234 -10.25 -7.90 -1.58
N ALA A 235 -11.42 -7.28 -1.38
CA ALA A 235 -11.60 -5.83 -1.31
C ALA A 235 -10.92 -5.08 -2.47
N HIS A 236 -11.37 -5.38 -3.67
CA HIS A 236 -10.82 -4.82 -4.90
C HIS A 236 -10.66 -3.30 -4.84
N ASN A 237 -9.47 -2.80 -5.10
CA ASN A 237 -9.16 -1.37 -5.15
C ASN A 237 -9.12 -0.89 -6.62
N PRO A 238 -9.99 0.04 -7.07
CA PRO A 238 -10.74 1.01 -6.26
C PRO A 238 -12.20 0.67 -5.97
N THR A 239 -12.77 -0.38 -6.55
CA THR A 239 -14.23 -0.55 -6.66
C THR A 239 -14.90 -1.10 -5.41
N GLY A 240 -14.19 -1.88 -4.58
CA GLY A 240 -14.82 -2.62 -3.47
C GLY A 240 -15.71 -3.77 -3.93
N VAL A 241 -15.69 -4.14 -5.21
CA VAL A 241 -16.49 -5.22 -5.78
C VAL A 241 -15.63 -6.47 -5.90
N ASP A 242 -16.01 -7.56 -5.26
CA ASP A 242 -15.32 -8.85 -5.36
C ASP A 242 -16.23 -9.91 -6.01
N PRO A 243 -15.65 -10.88 -6.74
CA PRO A 243 -16.40 -12.04 -7.22
C PRO A 243 -16.96 -12.87 -6.05
N THR A 244 -18.12 -13.51 -6.26
CA THR A 244 -18.64 -14.53 -5.33
C THR A 244 -17.75 -15.79 -5.36
N LEU A 245 -17.93 -16.72 -4.42
CA LEU A 245 -17.17 -17.97 -4.40
C LEU A 245 -17.42 -18.81 -5.67
N GLU A 246 -18.65 -18.80 -6.16
CA GLU A 246 -19.02 -19.49 -7.42
C GLU A 246 -18.35 -18.83 -8.62
N GLN A 247 -18.26 -17.51 -8.64
CA GLN A 247 -17.55 -16.77 -9.69
C GLN A 247 -16.04 -16.99 -9.60
N TRP A 248 -15.48 -17.03 -8.40
CA TRP A 248 -14.07 -17.38 -8.17
C TRP A 248 -13.74 -18.77 -8.69
N GLU A 249 -14.62 -19.76 -8.48
CA GLU A 249 -14.44 -21.10 -9.02
C GLU A 249 -14.45 -21.12 -10.56
N GLN A 250 -15.35 -20.35 -11.20
CA GLN A 250 -15.37 -20.22 -12.66
C GLN A 250 -14.10 -19.54 -13.20
N ILE A 251 -13.63 -18.47 -12.53
CA ILE A 251 -12.36 -17.81 -12.87
C ILE A 251 -11.20 -18.81 -12.75
N ARG A 252 -11.13 -19.57 -11.65
CA ARG A 252 -10.10 -20.58 -11.43
C ARG A 252 -10.09 -21.64 -12.54
N GLN A 253 -11.25 -22.20 -12.85
CA GLN A 253 -11.38 -23.22 -13.91
C GLN A 253 -10.95 -22.67 -15.27
N LEU A 254 -11.38 -21.46 -15.64
CA LEU A 254 -10.95 -20.79 -16.85
C LEU A 254 -9.44 -20.61 -16.88
N MET A 255 -8.86 -20.08 -15.80
CA MET A 255 -7.41 -19.84 -15.74
C MET A 255 -6.61 -21.14 -15.86
N ARG A 256 -7.05 -22.23 -15.22
CA ARG A 256 -6.38 -23.54 -15.34
C ARG A 256 -6.51 -24.11 -16.75
N SER A 257 -7.68 -24.03 -17.36
CA SER A 257 -7.92 -24.55 -18.73
C SER A 257 -7.09 -23.79 -19.79
N LYS A 258 -6.78 -22.53 -19.56
CA LYS A 258 -5.99 -21.65 -20.42
C LYS A 258 -4.51 -21.60 -20.04
N ALA A 259 -4.10 -22.32 -18.98
CA ALA A 259 -2.76 -22.26 -18.40
C ALA A 259 -2.33 -20.83 -18.02
N LEU A 260 -3.27 -19.98 -17.58
CA LEU A 260 -2.97 -18.62 -17.10
C LEU A 260 -2.32 -18.68 -15.71
N LEU A 261 -1.32 -17.83 -15.47
CA LEU A 261 -0.61 -17.77 -14.20
C LEU A 261 -1.24 -16.73 -13.27
N PRO A 262 -1.84 -17.14 -12.13
CA PRO A 262 -2.40 -16.21 -11.15
C PRO A 262 -1.31 -15.44 -10.42
N PHE A 263 -1.46 -14.12 -10.32
CA PHE A 263 -0.68 -13.27 -9.44
C PHE A 263 -1.64 -12.50 -8.52
N PHE A 264 -1.76 -12.93 -7.28
CA PHE A 264 -2.64 -12.30 -6.32
C PHE A 264 -1.99 -11.11 -5.61
N ASP A 265 -2.76 -10.02 -5.44
CA ASP A 265 -2.45 -8.90 -4.54
C ASP A 265 -3.40 -8.94 -3.34
N SER A 266 -2.86 -9.03 -2.13
CA SER A 266 -3.60 -9.00 -0.87
C SER A 266 -3.13 -7.88 0.03
N ALA A 267 -3.81 -6.75 -0.06
CA ALA A 267 -3.56 -5.60 0.80
C ALA A 267 -4.56 -5.49 1.96
N TYR A 268 -5.66 -6.26 1.93
CA TYR A 268 -6.83 -6.01 2.79
C TYR A 268 -7.35 -7.26 3.51
N GLN A 269 -6.55 -8.33 3.65
CA GLN A 269 -6.94 -9.53 4.38
C GLN A 269 -7.38 -9.18 5.81
N GLY A 270 -8.61 -9.55 6.16
CA GLY A 270 -9.26 -9.21 7.42
C GLY A 270 -10.03 -7.89 7.43
N PHE A 271 -9.78 -6.98 6.48
CA PHE A 271 -10.50 -5.70 6.34
C PHE A 271 -11.76 -5.79 5.48
N ALA A 272 -11.88 -6.80 4.61
CA ALA A 272 -13.04 -6.94 3.75
C ALA A 272 -14.24 -7.43 4.56
N SER A 273 -14.12 -8.59 5.17
CA SER A 273 -15.21 -9.26 5.90
C SER A 273 -15.07 -9.22 7.43
N GLY A 274 -13.96 -8.74 7.96
CA GLY A 274 -13.60 -8.90 9.38
C GLY A 274 -13.08 -10.29 9.73
N SER A 275 -12.83 -11.15 8.74
CA SER A 275 -12.30 -12.50 8.91
C SER A 275 -11.10 -12.75 8.01
N LEU A 276 -9.97 -13.09 8.60
CA LEU A 276 -8.75 -13.43 7.86
C LEU A 276 -8.97 -14.62 6.91
N ASP A 277 -9.74 -15.62 7.37
CA ASP A 277 -9.98 -16.84 6.60
C ASP A 277 -10.94 -16.62 5.43
N LYS A 278 -12.03 -15.87 5.64
CA LYS A 278 -12.96 -15.52 4.54
C LYS A 278 -12.25 -14.71 3.45
N ASP A 279 -11.44 -13.74 3.85
CA ASP A 279 -10.73 -12.88 2.90
C ASP A 279 -9.59 -13.58 2.15
N ALA A 280 -9.16 -14.76 2.60
CA ALA A 280 -8.17 -15.61 1.95
C ALA A 280 -8.78 -16.72 1.07
N GLN A 281 -10.11 -16.87 1.04
CA GLN A 281 -10.77 -18.01 0.36
C GLN A 281 -10.44 -18.09 -1.12
N SER A 282 -10.41 -16.95 -1.83
CA SER A 282 -10.04 -16.88 -3.25
C SER A 282 -8.66 -17.51 -3.50
N VAL A 283 -7.66 -17.11 -2.71
CA VAL A 283 -6.28 -17.62 -2.81
C VAL A 283 -6.21 -19.10 -2.46
N ARG A 284 -6.85 -19.50 -1.34
CA ARG A 284 -6.85 -20.89 -0.87
C ARG A 284 -7.51 -21.85 -1.86
N MET A 285 -8.54 -21.40 -2.57
CA MET A 285 -9.18 -22.16 -3.64
C MET A 285 -8.20 -22.49 -4.78
N PHE A 286 -7.36 -21.52 -5.18
CA PHE A 286 -6.33 -21.73 -6.20
C PHE A 286 -5.16 -22.57 -5.74
N VAL A 287 -4.85 -22.59 -4.44
CA VAL A 287 -3.77 -23.43 -3.87
C VAL A 287 -4.25 -24.86 -3.69
N ALA A 288 -5.51 -25.05 -3.30
CA ALA A 288 -6.09 -26.37 -3.03
C ALA A 288 -6.13 -27.29 -4.26
N ASP A 289 -6.17 -26.73 -5.48
CA ASP A 289 -6.11 -27.50 -6.72
C ASP A 289 -4.68 -27.93 -7.12
N GLY A 290 -3.68 -27.59 -6.30
CA GLY A 290 -2.27 -27.94 -6.54
C GLY A 290 -1.55 -27.02 -7.52
N GLY A 291 -2.21 -26.00 -8.08
CA GLY A 291 -1.66 -25.13 -9.09
C GLY A 291 -0.68 -24.08 -8.56
N GLU A 292 0.23 -23.68 -9.44
CA GLU A 292 1.21 -22.62 -9.13
C GLU A 292 0.57 -21.23 -9.17
N LEU A 293 1.07 -20.32 -8.33
CA LEU A 293 0.66 -18.90 -8.28
C LEU A 293 1.70 -18.03 -7.60
N LEU A 294 1.60 -16.70 -7.79
CA LEU A 294 2.31 -15.70 -7.00
C LEU A 294 1.33 -14.97 -6.08
N MET A 295 1.83 -14.60 -4.90
CA MET A 295 1.05 -13.93 -3.87
C MET A 295 1.82 -12.77 -3.26
N ALA A 296 1.37 -11.53 -3.48
CA ALA A 296 1.88 -10.32 -2.84
C ALA A 296 1.03 -9.96 -1.62
N GLN A 297 1.62 -9.96 -0.42
CA GLN A 297 0.96 -9.61 0.83
C GLN A 297 1.45 -8.27 1.37
N SER A 298 0.56 -7.53 2.04
CA SER A 298 0.88 -6.30 2.74
C SER A 298 0.30 -6.29 4.15
N TYR A 299 1.11 -5.89 5.13
CA TYR A 299 0.69 -5.64 6.51
C TYR A 299 0.43 -4.15 6.78
N ALA A 300 0.44 -3.32 5.73
CA ALA A 300 0.24 -1.88 5.87
C ALA A 300 -1.13 -1.52 6.47
N LYS A 301 -2.20 -2.23 6.08
CA LYS A 301 -3.57 -1.93 6.52
C LYS A 301 -3.98 -2.79 7.71
N ASN A 302 -3.93 -4.11 7.59
CA ASN A 302 -4.44 -5.03 8.59
C ASN A 302 -3.69 -5.05 9.93
N MET A 303 -2.46 -4.51 9.97
CA MET A 303 -1.73 -4.24 11.22
C MET A 303 -1.42 -2.74 11.41
N GLY A 304 -1.94 -1.85 10.54
CA GLY A 304 -1.68 -0.42 10.63
C GLY A 304 -0.22 -0.02 10.44
N LEU A 305 0.61 -0.87 9.84
CA LEU A 305 2.05 -0.71 9.67
C LEU A 305 2.41 0.04 8.37
N TYR A 306 1.66 1.09 8.04
CA TYR A 306 1.79 1.84 6.78
C TYR A 306 3.23 2.33 6.53
N GLY A 307 3.87 2.91 7.54
CA GLY A 307 5.21 3.49 7.48
C GLY A 307 6.34 2.47 7.61
N GLU A 308 6.07 1.28 8.16
CA GLU A 308 7.06 0.23 8.40
C GLU A 308 7.45 -0.53 7.12
N ARG A 309 6.67 -0.40 6.07
CA ARG A 309 6.91 -1.06 4.76
C ARG A 309 7.12 -2.56 4.89
N VAL A 310 6.14 -3.27 5.46
CA VAL A 310 6.18 -4.73 5.70
C VAL A 310 5.23 -5.47 4.77
N GLY A 311 5.75 -6.47 4.08
CA GLY A 311 5.00 -7.37 3.22
C GLY A 311 5.82 -8.58 2.82
N ALA A 312 5.20 -9.50 2.11
CA ALA A 312 5.82 -10.72 1.63
C ALA A 312 5.42 -11.03 0.19
N LEU A 313 6.36 -11.56 -0.58
CA LEU A 313 6.06 -12.26 -1.84
C LEU A 313 6.21 -13.75 -1.58
N SER A 314 5.17 -14.52 -1.88
CA SER A 314 5.19 -15.98 -1.86
C SER A 314 4.93 -16.52 -3.26
N ILE A 315 5.67 -17.54 -3.67
CA ILE A 315 5.47 -18.26 -4.92
C ILE A 315 5.20 -19.72 -4.59
N VAL A 316 4.01 -20.20 -4.95
CA VAL A 316 3.64 -21.61 -4.86
C VAL A 316 4.18 -22.32 -6.06
N CYS A 317 4.99 -23.34 -5.86
CA CYS A 317 5.72 -24.09 -6.86
C CYS A 317 5.20 -25.53 -7.00
N GLY A 318 5.55 -26.20 -8.09
CA GLY A 318 5.16 -27.58 -8.33
C GLY A 318 5.83 -28.60 -7.40
N SER A 319 6.99 -28.28 -6.80
CA SER A 319 7.70 -29.12 -5.83
C SER A 319 8.58 -28.30 -4.89
N ALA A 320 9.04 -28.90 -3.78
CA ALA A 320 9.99 -28.32 -2.85
C ALA A 320 11.32 -27.95 -3.52
N ASP A 321 11.85 -28.80 -4.39
CA ASP A 321 13.10 -28.53 -5.12
C ASP A 321 12.98 -27.31 -6.04
N ILE A 322 11.82 -27.11 -6.66
CA ILE A 322 11.54 -25.92 -7.46
C ILE A 322 11.46 -24.69 -6.55
N ALA A 323 10.82 -24.78 -5.39
CA ALA A 323 10.72 -23.68 -4.44
C ALA A 323 12.11 -23.18 -3.98
N VAL A 324 13.05 -24.10 -3.71
CA VAL A 324 14.45 -23.77 -3.37
C VAL A 324 15.12 -23.01 -4.53
N LYS A 325 14.94 -23.45 -5.77
CA LYS A 325 15.49 -22.77 -6.95
C LYS A 325 14.89 -21.38 -7.14
N VAL A 326 13.56 -21.26 -7.00
CA VAL A 326 12.84 -19.98 -7.06
C VAL A 326 13.34 -19.02 -5.99
N GLU A 327 13.48 -19.47 -4.73
CA GLU A 327 14.02 -18.63 -3.65
C GLU A 327 15.44 -18.15 -3.99
N SER A 328 16.27 -19.01 -4.56
CA SER A 328 17.64 -18.63 -4.95
C SER A 328 17.67 -17.51 -5.99
N GLN A 329 16.75 -17.52 -6.96
CA GLN A 329 16.64 -16.49 -7.99
C GLN A 329 15.99 -15.20 -7.46
N LEU A 330 15.03 -15.30 -6.53
CA LEU A 330 14.47 -14.12 -5.83
C LEU A 330 15.57 -13.36 -5.08
N LYS A 331 16.56 -14.03 -4.50
CA LYS A 331 17.73 -13.38 -3.89
C LYS A 331 18.50 -12.52 -4.89
N LEU A 332 18.64 -12.96 -6.15
CA LEU A 332 19.31 -12.21 -7.21
C LEU A 332 18.51 -11.01 -7.72
N VAL A 333 17.19 -11.03 -7.57
CA VAL A 333 16.31 -9.88 -7.83
C VAL A 333 16.41 -8.86 -6.70
N ILE A 334 16.32 -9.33 -5.44
CA ILE A 334 16.27 -8.46 -4.25
C ILE A 334 17.62 -7.77 -3.99
N ARG A 335 18.74 -8.52 -4.11
CA ARG A 335 20.07 -8.02 -3.74
C ARG A 335 20.46 -6.70 -4.41
N PRO A 336 20.29 -6.51 -5.73
CA PRO A 336 20.58 -5.23 -6.38
C PRO A 336 19.49 -4.17 -6.20
N MET A 337 18.27 -4.54 -5.74
CA MET A 337 17.13 -3.62 -5.62
C MET A 337 17.17 -2.86 -4.29
N TYR A 338 17.30 -3.57 -3.16
CA TYR A 338 17.38 -2.98 -1.80
C TYR A 338 18.26 -3.77 -0.83
N SER A 339 19.08 -4.67 -1.32
CA SER A 339 20.05 -5.49 -0.56
C SER A 339 19.38 -6.55 0.34
N ASN A 340 18.67 -6.12 1.37
CA ASN A 340 17.86 -6.90 2.27
C ASN A 340 16.76 -6.01 2.87
N PRO A 341 15.65 -6.58 3.34
CA PRO A 341 14.53 -5.80 3.86
C PRO A 341 14.78 -5.30 5.29
N PRO A 342 13.98 -4.30 5.77
CA PRO A 342 14.10 -3.76 7.11
C PRO A 342 13.62 -4.75 8.20
N LEU A 343 14.27 -4.70 9.36
CA LEU A 343 14.04 -5.64 10.45
C LEU A 343 12.78 -5.33 11.28
N HIS A 344 12.51 -4.04 11.59
CA HIS A 344 11.61 -3.67 12.70
C HIS A 344 10.17 -4.10 12.47
N GLY A 345 9.58 -3.68 11.37
CA GLY A 345 8.18 -4.01 11.07
C GLY A 345 7.94 -5.51 10.92
N ALA A 346 8.86 -6.25 10.29
CA ALA A 346 8.77 -7.70 10.17
C ALA A 346 8.85 -8.40 11.54
N SER A 347 9.65 -7.88 12.46
CA SER A 347 9.71 -8.39 13.84
C SER A 347 8.40 -8.18 14.58
N ILE A 348 7.73 -7.03 14.43
CA ILE A 348 6.40 -6.79 15.00
C ILE A 348 5.41 -7.83 14.50
N VAL A 349 5.31 -8.01 13.17
CA VAL A 349 4.41 -8.99 12.56
C VAL A 349 4.71 -10.40 13.05
N ALA A 350 5.98 -10.82 13.04
CA ALA A 350 6.38 -12.15 13.48
C ALA A 350 6.06 -12.39 14.97
N THR A 351 6.23 -11.38 15.83
CA THR A 351 5.88 -11.45 17.24
C THR A 351 4.38 -11.68 17.43
N ILE A 352 3.54 -10.91 16.73
CA ILE A 352 2.08 -11.04 16.81
C ILE A 352 1.62 -12.40 16.26
N LEU A 353 2.11 -12.82 15.11
CA LEU A 353 1.66 -14.06 14.46
C LEU A 353 2.15 -15.32 15.16
N LYS A 354 3.21 -15.24 15.98
CA LYS A 354 3.81 -16.39 16.69
C LYS A 354 3.13 -16.66 18.01
N ASP A 355 2.64 -15.64 18.69
CA ASP A 355 1.99 -15.72 19.99
C ASP A 355 0.47 -15.81 19.80
N SER A 356 -0.16 -16.90 20.28
CA SER A 356 -1.59 -17.14 20.09
C SER A 356 -2.45 -16.05 20.74
N ALA A 357 -2.09 -15.56 21.92
CA ALA A 357 -2.86 -14.54 22.63
C ALA A 357 -2.77 -13.17 21.90
N MET A 358 -1.60 -12.84 21.34
CA MET A 358 -1.44 -11.63 20.51
C MET A 358 -2.13 -11.77 19.16
N PHE A 359 -2.13 -12.96 18.58
CA PHE A 359 -2.87 -13.24 17.35
C PHE A 359 -4.38 -13.05 17.56
N ASP A 360 -4.94 -13.59 18.64
CA ASP A 360 -6.35 -13.44 18.98
C ASP A 360 -6.71 -11.96 19.24
N GLU A 361 -5.88 -11.22 20.00
CA GLU A 361 -6.07 -9.79 20.20
C GLU A 361 -6.04 -9.03 18.89
N TRP A 362 -5.08 -9.31 18.00
CA TRP A 362 -5.02 -8.71 16.67
C TRP A 362 -6.29 -8.95 15.86
N THR A 363 -6.79 -10.19 15.84
CA THR A 363 -8.01 -10.51 15.08
C THR A 363 -9.24 -9.77 15.60
N LEU A 364 -9.34 -9.57 16.91
CA LEU A 364 -10.42 -8.78 17.54
C LEU A 364 -10.31 -7.29 17.18
N GLU A 365 -9.12 -6.69 17.28
CA GLU A 365 -8.91 -5.29 16.89
C GLU A 365 -9.19 -5.08 15.39
N LEU A 366 -8.71 -5.98 14.53
CA LEU A 366 -8.93 -5.93 13.09
C LEU A 366 -10.41 -6.06 12.74
N LYS A 367 -11.12 -6.99 13.39
CA LYS A 367 -12.57 -7.14 13.21
C LYS A 367 -13.32 -5.87 13.61
N ALA A 368 -12.97 -5.25 14.72
CA ALA A 368 -13.61 -4.00 15.16
C ALA A 368 -13.39 -2.86 14.14
N MET A 369 -12.22 -2.80 13.50
CA MET A 369 -11.94 -1.83 12.42
C MET A 369 -12.80 -2.12 11.17
N ALA A 370 -12.94 -3.39 10.77
CA ALA A 370 -13.77 -3.79 9.64
C ALA A 370 -15.26 -3.52 9.91
N ASP A 371 -15.77 -3.90 11.08
CA ASP A 371 -17.17 -3.65 11.50
C ASP A 371 -17.50 -2.15 11.46
N ARG A 372 -16.57 -1.29 11.90
CA ARG A 372 -16.75 0.16 11.82
C ARG A 372 -16.85 0.63 10.36
N ILE A 373 -16.02 0.13 9.46
CA ILE A 373 -16.11 0.49 8.04
C ILE A 373 -17.44 0.07 7.44
N ILE A 374 -17.93 -1.12 7.79
CA ILE A 374 -19.25 -1.62 7.37
C ILE A 374 -20.34 -0.69 7.88
N SER A 375 -20.28 -0.30 9.16
CA SER A 375 -21.24 0.66 9.75
C SER A 375 -21.22 2.02 9.03
N MET A 376 -20.06 2.52 8.61
CA MET A 376 -19.98 3.78 7.84
C MET A 376 -20.69 3.65 6.47
N ARG A 377 -20.61 2.47 5.83
CA ARG A 377 -21.35 2.21 4.58
C ARG A 377 -22.86 2.27 4.81
N GLU A 378 -23.35 1.59 5.83
CA GLU A 378 -24.77 1.58 6.20
C GLU A 378 -25.27 2.98 6.55
N GLN A 379 -24.51 3.74 7.35
CA GLN A 379 -24.85 5.11 7.71
C GLN A 379 -24.91 6.02 6.48
N LEU A 380 -23.94 5.94 5.56
CA LEU A 380 -23.94 6.74 4.35
C LEU A 380 -25.13 6.38 3.44
N PHE A 381 -25.39 5.10 3.21
CA PHE A 381 -26.53 4.64 2.42
C PHE A 381 -27.85 5.16 2.99
N ASN A 382 -28.06 5.01 4.30
CA ASN A 382 -29.27 5.49 4.98
C ASN A 382 -29.38 7.03 4.92
N ALA A 383 -28.27 7.75 5.06
CA ALA A 383 -28.27 9.21 4.96
C ALA A 383 -28.65 9.72 3.56
N LEU A 384 -28.20 9.02 2.50
CA LEU A 384 -28.59 9.33 1.11
C LEU A 384 -30.06 9.01 0.84
N LYS A 385 -30.56 7.89 1.39
CA LYS A 385 -31.97 7.49 1.29
C LYS A 385 -32.91 8.49 1.96
N ILE A 386 -32.57 8.94 3.18
CA ILE A 386 -33.37 9.95 3.93
C ILE A 386 -33.45 11.28 3.14
N ARG A 387 -32.42 11.63 2.38
CA ARG A 387 -32.36 12.83 1.54
C ARG A 387 -33.07 12.66 0.20
N GLU A 388 -33.61 11.48 -0.07
CA GLU A 388 -34.20 11.14 -1.38
C GLU A 388 -33.22 11.45 -2.53
N THR A 389 -31.95 11.13 -2.33
CA THR A 389 -30.87 11.39 -3.30
C THR A 389 -31.15 10.60 -4.59
N PRO A 390 -31.20 11.25 -5.76
CA PRO A 390 -31.48 10.58 -7.04
C PRO A 390 -30.49 9.46 -7.35
N GLY A 391 -30.97 8.35 -7.91
CA GLY A 391 -30.16 7.17 -8.29
C GLY A 391 -30.24 6.00 -7.31
N ASP A 392 -29.63 4.87 -7.67
CA ASP A 392 -29.50 3.70 -6.79
C ASP A 392 -28.14 3.73 -6.07
N TRP A 393 -28.17 3.90 -4.77
CA TRP A 393 -27.00 3.93 -3.89
C TRP A 393 -26.76 2.60 -3.17
N SER A 394 -27.49 1.54 -3.52
CA SER A 394 -27.38 0.22 -2.88
C SER A 394 -25.98 -0.40 -3.06
N HIS A 395 -25.25 0.01 -4.07
CA HIS A 395 -23.87 -0.44 -4.30
C HIS A 395 -22.93 -0.09 -3.12
N ILE A 396 -23.19 1.00 -2.38
CA ILE A 396 -22.38 1.39 -1.22
C ILE A 396 -22.35 0.29 -0.15
N ILE A 397 -23.46 -0.38 0.08
CA ILE A 397 -23.56 -1.47 1.06
C ILE A 397 -23.22 -2.86 0.48
N LYS A 398 -23.22 -3.00 -0.84
CA LYS A 398 -22.79 -4.24 -1.54
C LYS A 398 -21.27 -4.31 -1.72
N GLN A 399 -20.63 -3.16 -1.88
CA GLN A 399 -19.17 -3.06 -1.97
C GLN A 399 -18.55 -3.30 -0.60
N ILE A 400 -17.31 -3.86 -0.58
CA ILE A 400 -16.62 -4.27 0.65
C ILE A 400 -15.23 -3.64 0.75
N GLY A 401 -14.65 -3.71 1.95
CA GLY A 401 -13.30 -3.23 2.21
C GLY A 401 -13.21 -1.71 2.39
N MET A 402 -12.01 -1.17 2.21
CA MET A 402 -11.67 0.18 2.58
C MET A 402 -12.30 1.27 1.70
N PHE A 403 -12.65 0.96 0.44
CA PHE A 403 -13.08 1.95 -0.54
C PHE A 403 -14.52 1.72 -1.01
N THR A 404 -15.14 2.81 -1.44
CA THR A 404 -16.37 2.82 -2.24
C THR A 404 -16.10 3.58 -3.53
N PHE A 405 -16.54 3.02 -4.65
CA PHE A 405 -16.55 3.67 -5.94
C PHE A 405 -17.96 4.23 -6.14
N THR A 406 -18.09 5.55 -5.95
CA THR A 406 -19.42 6.19 -5.78
C THR A 406 -20.22 6.30 -7.07
N GLY A 407 -19.58 6.22 -8.23
CA GLY A 407 -20.20 6.49 -9.53
C GLY A 407 -20.29 7.98 -9.87
N LEU A 408 -19.79 8.88 -9.01
CA LEU A 408 -19.71 10.31 -9.29
C LEU A 408 -18.69 10.60 -10.39
N ASN A 409 -19.03 11.53 -11.30
CA ASN A 409 -18.12 11.99 -12.34
C ASN A 409 -17.16 13.09 -11.82
N SER A 410 -16.17 13.46 -12.65
CA SER A 410 -15.14 14.44 -12.30
C SER A 410 -15.69 15.82 -11.93
N ASP A 411 -16.77 16.26 -12.60
CA ASP A 411 -17.36 17.58 -12.36
C ASP A 411 -18.11 17.60 -11.01
N GLN A 412 -18.82 16.52 -10.70
CA GLN A 412 -19.47 16.33 -9.39
C GLN A 412 -18.42 16.27 -8.26
N VAL A 413 -17.30 15.57 -8.47
CA VAL A 413 -16.19 15.54 -7.52
C VAL A 413 -15.56 16.93 -7.34
N ALA A 414 -15.36 17.68 -8.42
CA ALA A 414 -14.84 19.06 -8.36
C ALA A 414 -15.77 19.97 -7.59
N PHE A 415 -17.09 19.88 -7.83
CA PHE A 415 -18.12 20.59 -7.08
C PHE A 415 -18.08 20.30 -5.58
N MET A 416 -18.01 19.01 -5.20
CA MET A 416 -17.94 18.62 -3.81
C MET A 416 -16.68 19.16 -3.11
N ARG A 417 -15.56 19.23 -3.82
CA ARG A 417 -14.33 19.83 -3.29
C ARG A 417 -14.47 21.35 -3.10
N GLN A 418 -15.07 22.05 -4.06
CA GLN A 418 -15.17 23.52 -4.04
C GLN A 418 -16.20 24.03 -3.04
N GLU A 419 -17.38 23.38 -3.00
CA GLU A 419 -18.52 23.87 -2.21
C GLU A 419 -18.61 23.20 -0.83
N TYR A 420 -18.09 21.97 -0.70
CA TYR A 420 -18.23 21.17 0.53
C TYR A 420 -16.90 20.79 1.17
N HIS A 421 -15.76 21.18 0.60
CA HIS A 421 -14.43 20.87 1.11
C HIS A 421 -14.18 19.37 1.30
N ILE A 422 -14.77 18.54 0.41
CA ILE A 422 -14.59 17.08 0.43
C ILE A 422 -13.53 16.70 -0.59
N TYR A 423 -12.47 16.08 -0.11
CA TYR A 423 -11.29 15.69 -0.86
C TYR A 423 -11.31 14.20 -1.14
N MET A 424 -11.55 13.81 -2.39
CA MET A 424 -11.61 12.45 -2.90
C MET A 424 -10.89 12.34 -4.24
N THR A 425 -10.70 11.13 -4.77
CA THR A 425 -10.09 10.97 -6.09
C THR A 425 -11.06 11.37 -7.21
N SER A 426 -10.53 11.90 -8.32
CA SER A 426 -11.35 12.45 -9.43
C SER A 426 -12.21 11.41 -10.16
N ASP A 427 -11.91 10.12 -9.97
CA ASP A 427 -12.66 8.99 -10.50
C ASP A 427 -13.85 8.56 -9.63
N GLY A 428 -14.14 9.29 -8.57
CA GLY A 428 -15.27 9.02 -7.68
C GLY A 428 -14.98 8.01 -6.56
N ARG A 429 -13.74 7.57 -6.34
CA ARG A 429 -13.39 6.71 -5.21
C ARG A 429 -13.32 7.50 -3.91
N ILE A 430 -13.93 6.96 -2.85
CA ILE A 430 -13.79 7.44 -1.47
C ILE A 430 -13.26 6.35 -0.54
N SER A 431 -12.52 6.76 0.49
CA SER A 431 -12.11 5.90 1.59
C SER A 431 -13.19 5.89 2.69
N MET A 432 -13.89 4.78 2.83
CA MET A 432 -14.86 4.57 3.90
C MET A 432 -14.20 4.56 5.28
N ALA A 433 -12.94 4.16 5.34
CA ALA A 433 -12.13 4.15 6.56
C ALA A 433 -11.76 5.56 7.06
N GLY A 434 -11.92 6.58 6.22
CA GLY A 434 -11.73 7.99 6.57
C GLY A 434 -13.00 8.68 7.11
N LEU A 435 -14.16 8.03 7.02
CA LEU A 435 -15.43 8.55 7.51
C LEU A 435 -15.59 8.38 9.01
N SER A 436 -16.46 9.21 9.58
CA SER A 436 -16.96 9.09 10.95
C SER A 436 -18.47 9.39 10.97
N SER A 437 -19.16 8.98 12.03
CA SER A 437 -20.59 9.26 12.20
C SER A 437 -20.91 10.76 12.13
N ARG A 438 -19.93 11.63 12.45
CA ARG A 438 -20.04 13.10 12.34
C ARG A 438 -19.88 13.60 10.91
N THR A 439 -19.06 12.94 10.08
CA THR A 439 -18.77 13.40 8.71
C THR A 439 -19.70 12.78 7.66
N VAL A 440 -20.37 11.68 7.97
CA VAL A 440 -21.35 11.02 7.07
C VAL A 440 -22.47 11.97 6.64
N PRO A 441 -23.16 12.73 7.53
CA PRO A 441 -24.21 13.65 7.11
C PRO A 441 -23.70 14.71 6.12
N HIS A 442 -22.53 15.29 6.37
CA HIS A 442 -21.91 16.29 5.50
C HIS A 442 -21.57 15.71 4.11
N LEU A 443 -21.03 14.49 4.06
CA LEU A 443 -20.77 13.81 2.78
C LEU A 443 -22.09 13.53 2.04
N ALA A 444 -23.13 13.09 2.72
CA ALA A 444 -24.42 12.83 2.10
C ALA A 444 -25.08 14.10 1.54
N ASP A 445 -24.97 15.24 2.24
CA ASP A 445 -25.42 16.56 1.74
C ASP A 445 -24.67 16.94 0.46
N ALA A 446 -23.36 16.75 0.44
CA ALA A 446 -22.52 17.06 -0.70
C ALA A 446 -22.83 16.19 -1.92
N ILE A 447 -23.00 14.86 -1.73
CA ILE A 447 -23.40 13.95 -2.81
C ILE A 447 -24.77 14.32 -3.35
N HIS A 448 -25.77 14.52 -2.48
CA HIS A 448 -27.12 14.93 -2.87
C HIS A 448 -27.11 16.21 -3.71
N ALA A 449 -26.36 17.23 -3.26
CA ALA A 449 -26.25 18.49 -3.99
C ALA A 449 -25.54 18.33 -5.35
N ALA A 450 -24.47 17.52 -5.40
CA ALA A 450 -23.70 17.28 -6.63
C ALA A 450 -24.56 16.61 -7.70
N VAL A 451 -25.31 15.54 -7.36
CA VAL A 451 -26.12 14.80 -8.33
C VAL A 451 -27.44 15.52 -8.71
N THR A 452 -27.89 16.46 -7.86
CA THR A 452 -29.12 17.25 -8.13
C THR A 452 -28.79 18.47 -9.01
N LYS A 453 -27.66 19.14 -8.78
CA LYS A 453 -27.27 20.34 -9.50
C LYS A 453 -26.53 20.07 -10.80
N LEU A 454 -25.77 18.98 -10.86
CA LEU A 454 -24.95 18.60 -12.02
C LEU A 454 -25.47 17.26 -12.57
N LYS A 455 -26.43 17.38 -13.51
CA LYS A 455 -27.01 16.19 -14.18
C LYS A 455 -26.10 15.67 -15.29
#